data_09683f5882539122a729738413c85897
#
_entry.id   09683f5882539122a729738413c85897
#
_cell.length_a   1.000
_cell.length_b   1.000
_cell.length_c   1.000
_cell.angle_alpha   90.00
_cell.angle_beta   90.00
_cell.angle_gamma   90.00
#
_symmetry.space_group_name_H-M   'P 1'
#
loop_
_entity.id
_entity.type
_entity.pdbx_description
1 polymer ?
#
loop_
_entity_poly.entity_id
_entity_poly.type
_entity_poly.pdbx_seq_one_letter_code
_entity_poly.pdbx_strand_id
1 'polypeptide(L)'
;VANADEIGIEAPKNRIGDAVRTWVRSFSGFQKKALVRSAKKGDTWRFVSDEGPYLNGHDAACCPLAFLSCGMVTSYMSEIMALAEQQGVEIRKLKLIQDNYYTMQGSMMKRTMVGGAENIELQVEIDCDLDDMALNEFLVNATYASPLNGLMRGQVESLFKLSKNGAELPTAGALELDGAILPDPSDYFANAVPMAAVDGLMSKVGPTPKKEVSGGTA
;
A
#
# COMPACT_ATOMS: atom_id res chain seq x y z
N VAL A 1 -0.62 -11.04 -16.63
CA VAL A 1 0.01 -9.74 -16.68
C VAL A 1 -0.28 -9.11 -18.01
N ALA A 2 -1.00 -7.96 -18.03
CA ALA A 2 -1.22 -7.22 -19.26
C ALA A 2 0.08 -6.51 -19.65
N ASN A 3 0.42 -6.51 -20.93
CA ASN A 3 1.50 -5.65 -21.40
C ASN A 3 1.09 -4.18 -21.18
N ALA A 4 1.77 -3.51 -20.28
CA ALA A 4 1.42 -2.15 -19.87
C ALA A 4 1.47 -1.16 -21.04
N ASP A 5 2.36 -1.37 -22.00
CA ASP A 5 2.52 -0.49 -23.15
C ASP A 5 1.35 -0.66 -24.13
N GLU A 6 0.80 -1.88 -24.26
CA GLU A 6 -0.38 -2.13 -25.08
C GLU A 6 -1.66 -1.48 -24.57
N ILE A 7 -1.79 -1.30 -23.27
CA ILE A 7 -2.95 -0.64 -22.64
C ILE A 7 -2.68 0.84 -22.32
N GLY A 8 -1.56 1.40 -22.78
CA GLY A 8 -1.26 2.82 -22.62
C GLY A 8 -0.94 3.24 -21.19
N ILE A 9 -0.46 2.33 -20.34
CA ILE A 9 -0.05 2.66 -18.98
C ILE A 9 1.40 3.14 -18.98
N GLU A 10 1.61 4.41 -18.77
CA GLU A 10 2.93 4.99 -18.65
C GLU A 10 3.47 4.91 -17.22
N ALA A 11 4.72 4.49 -17.07
CA ALA A 11 5.42 4.57 -15.81
C ALA A 11 5.58 6.04 -15.36
N PRO A 12 5.61 6.33 -14.05
CA PRO A 12 5.92 7.66 -13.58
C PRO A 12 7.37 8.01 -13.94
N LYS A 13 7.66 9.29 -14.11
CA LYS A 13 9.04 9.74 -14.25
C LYS A 13 9.80 9.43 -12.96
N ASN A 14 10.91 8.72 -13.09
CA ASN A 14 11.80 8.52 -11.96
C ASN A 14 12.56 9.82 -11.68
N ARG A 15 12.38 10.37 -10.49
CA ARG A 15 13.06 11.61 -10.06
C ARG A 15 14.28 11.29 -9.23
N ILE A 16 14.10 10.53 -8.15
CA ILE A 16 15.13 10.12 -7.20
C ILE A 16 14.75 8.71 -6.70
N GLY A 17 15.65 7.75 -6.85
CA GLY A 17 15.40 6.39 -6.35
C GLY A 17 14.35 5.63 -7.14
N ASP A 18 13.15 5.43 -6.60
CA ASP A 18 12.04 4.73 -7.24
C ASP A 18 10.77 5.59 -7.30
N ALA A 19 9.87 5.23 -8.18
CA ALA A 19 8.58 5.88 -8.29
C ALA A 19 7.52 4.85 -8.69
N VAL A 20 6.34 4.99 -8.15
CA VAL A 20 5.21 4.10 -8.42
C VAL A 20 4.00 4.92 -8.81
N ARG A 21 3.30 4.51 -9.86
CA ARG A 21 2.05 5.11 -10.30
C ARG A 21 0.91 4.12 -10.13
N THR A 22 -0.17 4.60 -9.58
CA THR A 22 -1.36 3.79 -9.34
C THR A 22 -2.58 4.47 -9.95
N TRP A 23 -3.32 3.74 -10.79
CA TRP A 23 -4.65 4.11 -11.26
C TRP A 23 -5.67 3.34 -10.46
N VAL A 24 -6.71 4.01 -9.99
CA VAL A 24 -7.78 3.39 -9.21
C VAL A 24 -9.14 3.78 -9.77
N ARG A 25 -10.01 2.79 -9.92
CA ARG A 25 -11.43 2.99 -10.23
C ARG A 25 -12.30 2.28 -9.22
N SER A 26 -13.40 2.93 -8.87
CA SER A 26 -14.47 2.29 -8.09
C SER A 26 -15.32 1.40 -8.99
N PHE A 27 -15.88 0.34 -8.42
CA PHE A 27 -16.82 -0.53 -9.09
C PHE A 27 -18.22 -0.37 -8.53
N SER A 28 -18.45 -1.01 -7.39
CA SER A 28 -19.71 -1.07 -6.69
C SER A 28 -19.46 -0.91 -5.20
N GLY A 29 -20.22 -0.06 -4.55
CA GLY A 29 -20.01 0.20 -3.13
C GLY A 29 -18.57 0.64 -2.84
N PHE A 30 -17.89 -0.11 -1.99
CA PHE A 30 -16.50 0.15 -1.60
C PHE A 30 -15.47 -0.66 -2.40
N GLN A 31 -15.88 -1.40 -3.41
CA GLN A 31 -14.95 -2.16 -4.25
C GLN A 31 -14.19 -1.26 -5.21
N LYS A 32 -12.89 -1.47 -5.28
CA LYS A 32 -11.96 -0.71 -6.11
C LYS A 32 -11.05 -1.67 -6.88
N LYS A 33 -10.70 -1.31 -8.11
CA LYS A 33 -9.60 -1.93 -8.87
C LYS A 33 -8.48 -0.93 -9.04
N ALA A 34 -7.27 -1.41 -8.85
CA ALA A 34 -6.06 -0.63 -9.06
C ALA A 34 -5.14 -1.31 -10.06
N LEU A 35 -4.47 -0.52 -10.88
CA LEU A 35 -3.28 -0.93 -11.62
C LEU A 35 -2.09 -0.19 -11.06
N VAL A 36 -1.00 -0.90 -10.83
CA VAL A 36 0.21 -0.36 -10.21
C VAL A 36 1.39 -0.63 -11.11
N ARG A 37 2.14 0.41 -11.46
CA ARG A 37 3.36 0.33 -12.27
C ARG A 37 4.50 1.09 -11.60
N SER A 38 5.66 0.41 -11.46
CA SER A 38 6.91 1.02 -11.03
C SER A 38 7.61 1.74 -12.20
N ALA A 39 8.38 2.79 -11.90
CA ALA A 39 9.27 3.44 -12.85
C ALA A 39 10.48 2.57 -13.22
N LYS A 40 10.86 1.64 -12.36
CA LYS A 40 11.84 0.60 -12.67
C LYS A 40 11.25 -0.44 -13.62
N LYS A 41 12.10 -1.20 -14.28
CA LYS A 41 11.66 -2.32 -15.11
C LYS A 41 10.90 -3.32 -14.26
N GLY A 42 9.75 -3.74 -14.73
CA GLY A 42 8.87 -4.68 -14.06
C GLY A 42 7.48 -4.71 -14.70
N ASP A 43 6.67 -5.62 -14.23
CA ASP A 43 5.30 -5.79 -14.70
C ASP A 43 4.36 -4.75 -14.10
N THR A 44 3.21 -4.62 -14.75
CA THR A 44 2.07 -3.90 -14.19
C THR A 44 1.19 -4.87 -13.44
N TRP A 45 0.92 -4.55 -12.17
CA TRP A 45 0.13 -5.39 -11.29
C TRP A 45 -1.28 -4.87 -11.13
N ARG A 46 -2.23 -5.79 -11.02
CA ARG A 46 -3.61 -5.48 -10.69
C ARG A 46 -3.87 -5.85 -9.24
N PHE A 47 -4.52 -4.93 -8.52
CA PHE A 47 -5.03 -5.15 -7.19
C PHE A 47 -6.54 -4.91 -7.15
N VAL A 48 -7.21 -5.64 -6.28
CA VAL A 48 -8.61 -5.39 -5.91
C VAL A 48 -8.64 -5.08 -4.42
N SER A 49 -9.41 -4.09 -4.04
CA SER A 49 -9.63 -3.72 -2.64
C SER A 49 -11.13 -3.61 -2.36
N ASP A 50 -11.53 -3.99 -1.17
CA ASP A 50 -12.87 -3.85 -0.66
C ASP A 50 -12.80 -3.42 0.81
N GLU A 51 -13.93 -3.13 1.43
CA GLU A 51 -14.03 -2.90 2.86
C GLU A 51 -14.74 -4.08 3.52
N GLY A 52 -14.54 -4.21 4.83
CA GLY A 52 -15.27 -5.17 5.63
C GLY A 52 -16.73 -4.76 5.89
N PRO A 53 -17.54 -5.67 6.42
CA PRO A 53 -18.97 -5.41 6.72
C PRO A 53 -19.21 -4.21 7.66
N TYR A 54 -18.23 -3.87 8.48
CA TYR A 54 -18.31 -2.72 9.38
C TYR A 54 -18.37 -1.36 8.66
N LEU A 55 -17.93 -1.30 7.38
CA LEU A 55 -18.09 -0.15 6.49
C LEU A 55 -19.03 -0.44 5.31
N ASN A 56 -19.94 -1.42 5.45
CA ASN A 56 -20.85 -1.87 4.39
C ASN A 56 -20.13 -2.41 3.14
N GLY A 57 -18.89 -2.90 3.27
CA GLY A 57 -18.21 -3.65 2.26
C GLY A 57 -18.61 -5.14 2.26
N HIS A 58 -18.14 -5.88 1.26
CA HIS A 58 -18.44 -7.30 1.10
C HIS A 58 -17.30 -8.22 1.56
N ASP A 59 -16.17 -7.65 2.01
CA ASP A 59 -14.97 -8.42 2.37
C ASP A 59 -14.52 -9.37 1.24
N ALA A 60 -14.69 -8.93 -0.01
CA ALA A 60 -14.32 -9.70 -1.19
C ALA A 60 -12.81 -9.59 -1.53
N ALA A 61 -12.12 -8.61 -0.93
CA ALA A 61 -10.68 -8.37 -1.07
C ALA A 61 -10.16 -7.63 0.15
N CYS A 62 -8.83 -7.57 0.30
CA CYS A 62 -8.18 -6.84 1.38
C CYS A 62 -8.58 -5.35 1.39
N CYS A 63 -8.74 -4.79 2.58
CA CYS A 63 -8.94 -3.37 2.75
C CYS A 63 -7.66 -2.56 2.45
N PRO A 64 -7.77 -1.26 2.13
CA PRO A 64 -6.61 -0.42 1.82
C PRO A 64 -5.52 -0.42 2.90
N LEU A 65 -5.89 -0.45 4.17
CA LEU A 65 -4.96 -0.47 5.29
C LEU A 65 -4.13 -1.76 5.33
N ALA A 66 -4.71 -2.90 4.92
CA ALA A 66 -3.99 -4.16 4.84
C ALA A 66 -2.89 -4.12 3.77
N PHE A 67 -3.12 -3.45 2.63
CA PHE A 67 -2.08 -3.26 1.61
C PHE A 67 -0.92 -2.41 2.14
N LEU A 68 -1.20 -1.34 2.89
CA LEU A 68 -0.17 -0.51 3.50
C LEU A 68 0.67 -1.32 4.49
N SER A 69 0.03 -2.04 5.41
CA SER A 69 0.71 -2.85 6.42
C SER A 69 1.56 -3.96 5.78
N CYS A 70 1.01 -4.66 4.78
CA CYS A 70 1.73 -5.68 4.03
C CYS A 70 2.95 -5.07 3.30
N GLY A 71 2.77 -3.94 2.62
CA GLY A 71 3.85 -3.24 1.93
C GLY A 71 4.99 -2.84 2.89
N MET A 72 4.66 -2.35 4.07
CA MET A 72 5.64 -1.94 5.07
C MET A 72 6.46 -3.13 5.58
N VAL A 73 5.81 -4.18 6.08
CA VAL A 73 6.52 -5.32 6.68
C VAL A 73 7.34 -6.09 5.64
N THR A 74 6.86 -6.19 4.40
CA THR A 74 7.63 -6.79 3.31
C THR A 74 8.81 -5.92 2.88
N SER A 75 8.69 -4.60 2.94
CA SER A 75 9.80 -3.69 2.72
C SER A 75 10.89 -3.88 3.79
N TYR A 76 10.53 -3.95 5.06
CA TYR A 76 11.51 -4.25 6.12
C TYR A 76 12.20 -5.60 5.90
N MET A 77 11.45 -6.63 5.54
CA MET A 77 12.01 -7.95 5.21
C MET A 77 13.05 -7.84 4.09
N SER A 78 12.74 -7.10 3.03
CA SER A 78 13.64 -6.92 1.89
C SER A 78 14.94 -6.23 2.28
N GLU A 79 14.87 -5.18 3.11
CA GLU A 79 16.06 -4.45 3.55
C GLU A 79 16.92 -5.27 4.52
N ILE A 80 16.31 -6.07 5.41
CA ILE A 80 17.03 -7.00 6.28
C ILE A 80 17.79 -8.03 5.43
N MET A 81 17.13 -8.62 4.43
CA MET A 81 17.75 -9.62 3.57
C MET A 81 18.85 -9.02 2.70
N ALA A 82 18.62 -7.83 2.12
CA ALA A 82 19.61 -7.14 1.29
C ALA A 82 20.86 -6.75 2.10
N LEU A 83 20.68 -6.25 3.32
CA LEU A 83 21.80 -5.89 4.18
C LEU A 83 22.57 -7.14 4.65
N ALA A 84 21.86 -8.24 4.93
CA ALA A 84 22.47 -9.51 5.27
C ALA A 84 23.37 -10.03 4.13
N GLU A 85 22.86 -10.01 2.90
CA GLU A 85 23.63 -10.39 1.72
C GLU A 85 24.88 -9.50 1.57
N GLN A 86 24.73 -8.18 1.70
CA GLN A 86 25.82 -7.21 1.59
C GLN A 86 26.91 -7.42 2.65
N GLN A 87 26.53 -7.77 3.87
CA GLN A 87 27.46 -7.95 5.00
C GLN A 87 27.93 -9.39 5.17
N GLY A 88 27.43 -10.33 4.38
CA GLY A 88 27.76 -11.75 4.50
C GLY A 88 27.19 -12.39 5.78
N VAL A 89 26.08 -11.87 6.29
CA VAL A 89 25.38 -12.42 7.46
C VAL A 89 24.49 -13.58 7.02
N GLU A 90 24.72 -14.76 7.58
CA GLU A 90 23.85 -15.92 7.32
C GLU A 90 22.59 -15.85 8.21
N ILE A 91 21.43 -15.68 7.59
CA ILE A 91 20.13 -15.73 8.26
C ILE A 91 19.50 -17.09 8.02
N ARG A 92 19.38 -17.91 9.08
CA ARG A 92 18.75 -19.23 9.03
C ARG A 92 17.23 -19.17 9.18
N LYS A 93 16.73 -18.18 9.93
CA LYS A 93 15.30 -17.94 10.13
C LYS A 93 15.03 -16.46 10.26
N LEU A 94 13.98 -16.00 9.59
CA LEU A 94 13.51 -14.62 9.72
C LEU A 94 11.98 -14.61 9.68
N LYS A 95 11.38 -14.01 10.69
CA LYS A 95 9.94 -13.78 10.77
C LYS A 95 9.67 -12.39 11.33
N LEU A 96 8.78 -11.67 10.66
CA LEU A 96 8.33 -10.35 11.08
C LEU A 96 6.84 -10.40 11.36
N ILE A 97 6.43 -9.73 12.44
CA ILE A 97 5.03 -9.45 12.75
C ILE A 97 4.93 -7.95 12.97
N GLN A 98 3.94 -7.32 12.32
CA GLN A 98 3.73 -5.89 12.43
C GLN A 98 2.28 -5.58 12.75
N ASP A 99 2.08 -4.78 13.79
CA ASP A 99 0.80 -4.23 14.17
C ASP A 99 0.74 -2.73 13.85
N ASN A 100 -0.30 -2.34 13.14
CA ASN A 100 -0.57 -0.96 12.78
C ASN A 100 -1.86 -0.51 13.45
N TYR A 101 -1.83 0.63 14.12
CA TYR A 101 -2.96 1.19 14.84
C TYR A 101 -3.44 2.47 14.16
N TYR A 102 -4.72 2.50 13.83
CA TYR A 102 -5.33 3.63 13.15
C TYR A 102 -6.43 4.23 14.00
N THR A 103 -6.51 5.54 13.98
CA THR A 103 -7.53 6.29 14.71
C THR A 103 -8.42 7.06 13.75
N MET A 104 -9.66 7.29 14.15
CA MET A 104 -10.60 8.13 13.44
C MET A 104 -11.39 8.96 14.44
N GLN A 105 -11.25 10.27 14.37
CA GLN A 105 -11.87 11.22 15.27
C GLN A 105 -12.85 12.12 14.51
N GLY A 106 -13.81 12.72 15.23
CA GLY A 106 -14.78 13.63 14.63
C GLY A 106 -16.13 12.97 14.36
N SER A 107 -16.94 13.62 13.55
CA SER A 107 -18.31 13.19 13.22
C SER A 107 -18.51 13.10 11.72
N MET A 108 -18.96 11.94 11.26
CA MET A 108 -19.31 11.74 9.85
C MET A 108 -20.48 12.66 9.45
N MET A 109 -21.46 12.83 10.29
CA MET A 109 -22.64 13.68 10.04
C MET A 109 -22.24 15.17 9.92
N LYS A 110 -21.29 15.62 10.74
CA LYS A 110 -20.77 16.99 10.70
C LYS A 110 -19.65 17.17 9.67
N ARG A 111 -19.23 16.11 8.97
CA ARG A 111 -18.11 16.11 8.01
C ARG A 111 -16.79 16.62 8.62
N THR A 112 -16.55 16.26 9.88
CA THR A 112 -15.35 16.64 10.63
C THR A 112 -14.46 15.45 10.95
N MET A 113 -14.58 14.35 10.19
CA MET A 113 -13.76 13.16 10.39
C MET A 113 -12.29 13.46 10.07
N VAL A 114 -11.41 13.07 10.99
CA VAL A 114 -9.96 13.14 10.83
C VAL A 114 -9.38 11.76 11.14
N GLY A 115 -8.72 11.17 10.15
CA GLY A 115 -7.96 9.94 10.33
C GLY A 115 -6.60 10.22 10.95
N GLY A 116 -6.10 9.29 11.74
CA GLY A 116 -4.78 9.33 12.35
C GLY A 116 -4.20 7.93 12.50
N ALA A 117 -3.02 7.86 13.05
CA ALA A 117 -2.35 6.61 13.39
C ALA A 117 -1.56 6.76 14.68
N GLU A 118 -1.31 5.65 15.34
CA GLU A 118 -0.41 5.53 16.48
C GLU A 118 0.91 4.88 16.04
N ASN A 119 1.81 4.68 16.99
CA ASN A 119 3.09 4.04 16.70
C ASN A 119 2.89 2.61 16.17
N ILE A 120 3.70 2.26 15.21
CA ILE A 120 3.74 0.92 14.64
C ILE A 120 4.60 0.02 15.52
N GLU A 121 4.12 -1.18 15.81
CA GLU A 121 4.83 -2.18 16.55
C GLU A 121 5.38 -3.25 15.59
N LEU A 122 6.69 -3.42 15.57
CA LEU A 122 7.37 -4.42 14.75
C LEU A 122 8.10 -5.41 15.65
N GLN A 123 7.73 -6.68 15.52
CA GLN A 123 8.41 -7.80 16.17
C GLN A 123 9.25 -8.55 15.12
N VAL A 124 10.52 -8.81 15.46
CA VAL A 124 11.45 -9.53 14.61
C VAL A 124 11.93 -10.77 15.35
N GLU A 125 11.70 -11.94 14.79
CA GLU A 125 12.29 -13.22 15.21
C GLU A 125 13.34 -13.61 14.18
N ILE A 126 14.62 -13.66 14.58
CA ILE A 126 15.74 -13.93 13.69
C ILE A 126 16.68 -14.96 14.31
N ASP A 127 17.20 -15.84 13.47
CA ASP A 127 18.29 -16.76 13.79
C ASP A 127 19.46 -16.48 12.84
N CYS A 128 20.57 -15.99 13.40
CA CYS A 128 21.78 -15.63 12.67
C CYS A 128 23.01 -15.71 13.59
N ASP A 129 24.20 -15.45 13.05
CA ASP A 129 25.45 -15.58 13.80
C ASP A 129 25.97 -14.25 14.40
N LEU A 130 25.19 -13.17 14.32
CA LEU A 130 25.52 -11.91 14.97
C LEU A 130 25.33 -11.99 16.48
N ASP A 131 26.20 -11.34 17.24
CA ASP A 131 25.96 -11.09 18.65
C ASP A 131 24.84 -10.05 18.86
N ASP A 132 24.34 -9.92 20.09
CA ASP A 132 23.18 -9.08 20.40
C ASP A 132 23.38 -7.59 20.03
N MET A 133 24.59 -7.06 20.20
CA MET A 133 24.90 -5.66 19.90
C MET A 133 24.96 -5.44 18.40
N ALA A 134 25.67 -6.28 17.67
CA ALA A 134 25.76 -6.23 16.22
C ALA A 134 24.39 -6.48 15.56
N LEU A 135 23.60 -7.39 16.10
CA LEU A 135 22.24 -7.66 15.62
C LEU A 135 21.32 -6.45 15.81
N ASN A 136 21.38 -5.77 16.95
CA ASN A 136 20.58 -4.58 17.18
C ASN A 136 20.93 -3.46 16.18
N GLU A 137 22.23 -3.18 15.99
CA GLU A 137 22.69 -2.20 15.01
C GLU A 137 22.26 -2.58 13.58
N PHE A 138 22.42 -3.85 13.22
CA PHE A 138 22.02 -4.39 11.93
C PHE A 138 20.52 -4.18 11.66
N LEU A 139 19.64 -4.55 12.61
CA LEU A 139 18.20 -4.41 12.45
C LEU A 139 17.75 -2.95 12.40
N VAL A 140 18.34 -2.08 13.20
CA VAL A 140 18.08 -0.62 13.14
C VAL A 140 18.45 -0.07 11.77
N ASN A 141 19.65 -0.38 11.27
CA ASN A 141 20.11 0.08 9.96
C ASN A 141 19.21 -0.44 8.83
N ALA A 142 18.84 -1.70 8.85
CA ALA A 142 17.96 -2.30 7.86
C ALA A 142 16.57 -1.65 7.86
N THR A 143 15.96 -1.44 9.04
CA THR A 143 14.64 -0.78 9.11
C THR A 143 14.69 0.67 8.66
N TYR A 144 15.77 1.40 8.95
CA TYR A 144 15.95 2.78 8.49
C TYR A 144 16.20 2.88 6.98
N ALA A 145 16.74 1.85 6.35
CA ALA A 145 16.92 1.79 4.89
C ALA A 145 15.58 1.67 4.14
N SER A 146 14.52 1.19 4.79
CA SER A 146 13.21 1.03 4.14
C SER A 146 12.62 2.38 3.70
N PRO A 147 12.29 2.55 2.39
CA PRO A 147 11.62 3.76 1.91
C PRO A 147 10.26 4.00 2.57
N LEU A 148 9.53 2.93 2.94
CA LEU A 148 8.24 3.06 3.61
C LEU A 148 8.41 3.50 5.08
N ASN A 149 9.48 3.09 5.75
CA ASN A 149 9.84 3.68 7.05
C ASN A 149 10.18 5.18 6.88
N GLY A 150 10.90 5.54 5.83
CA GLY A 150 11.19 6.93 5.47
C GLY A 150 9.93 7.76 5.25
N LEU A 151 8.93 7.21 4.56
CA LEU A 151 7.61 7.83 4.37
C LEU A 151 6.93 8.13 5.71
N MET A 152 6.95 7.18 6.64
CA MET A 152 6.32 7.34 7.96
C MET A 152 7.02 8.36 8.87
N ARG A 153 8.35 8.46 8.76
CA ARG A 153 9.16 9.41 9.55
C ARG A 153 9.23 10.80 8.93
N GLY A 154 8.97 10.90 7.61
CA GLY A 154 9.03 12.15 6.88
C GLY A 154 7.74 12.95 7.00
N GLN A 155 7.85 14.26 6.77
CA GLN A 155 6.70 15.12 6.49
C GLN A 155 6.49 15.13 4.98
N VAL A 156 5.48 14.39 4.53
CA VAL A 156 5.14 14.29 3.11
C VAL A 156 3.75 14.87 2.91
N GLU A 157 3.64 15.78 1.96
CA GLU A 157 2.38 16.41 1.61
C GLU A 157 1.80 15.83 0.32
N SER A 158 0.49 15.76 0.24
CA SER A 158 -0.21 15.35 -0.97
C SER A 158 -0.48 16.55 -1.87
N LEU A 159 -0.06 16.46 -3.13
CA LEU A 159 -0.40 17.44 -4.15
C LEU A 159 -1.61 16.92 -4.93
N PHE A 160 -2.58 17.80 -5.19
CA PHE A 160 -3.83 17.41 -5.82
C PHE A 160 -4.03 18.10 -7.17
N LYS A 161 -4.70 17.39 -8.06
CA LYS A 161 -5.29 17.97 -9.27
C LYS A 161 -6.70 17.42 -9.42
N LEU A 162 -7.65 18.30 -9.71
CA LEU A 162 -9.05 17.96 -9.77
C LEU A 162 -9.64 18.29 -11.14
N SER A 163 -10.42 17.37 -11.68
CA SER A 163 -11.31 17.66 -12.81
C SER A 163 -12.73 17.18 -12.53
N LYS A 164 -13.69 17.88 -13.09
CA LYS A 164 -15.10 17.52 -13.07
C LYS A 164 -15.66 17.62 -14.48
N ASN A 165 -16.23 16.54 -15.00
CA ASN A 165 -16.79 16.48 -16.35
C ASN A 165 -15.80 16.94 -17.44
N GLY A 166 -14.53 16.59 -17.30
CA GLY A 166 -13.46 16.94 -18.24
C GLY A 166 -12.88 18.35 -18.07
N ALA A 167 -13.42 19.19 -17.19
CA ALA A 167 -12.89 20.52 -16.90
C ALA A 167 -12.04 20.50 -15.61
N GLU A 168 -10.84 21.08 -15.65
CA GLU A 168 -10.01 21.27 -14.47
C GLU A 168 -10.65 22.26 -13.49
N LEU A 169 -10.56 21.97 -12.20
CA LEU A 169 -11.03 22.80 -11.12
C LEU A 169 -9.91 23.11 -10.14
N PRO A 170 -9.89 24.30 -9.54
CA PRO A 170 -8.92 24.63 -8.50
C PRO A 170 -9.14 23.76 -7.25
N THR A 171 -8.05 23.38 -6.60
CA THR A 171 -8.05 22.61 -5.34
C THR A 171 -8.00 23.59 -4.16
N ALA A 172 -9.12 24.21 -3.81
CA ALA A 172 -9.17 25.15 -2.70
C ALA A 172 -8.75 24.47 -1.37
N GLY A 173 -7.73 25.02 -0.71
CA GLY A 173 -7.24 24.54 0.59
C GLY A 173 -6.30 23.33 0.53
N ALA A 174 -5.87 22.91 -0.65
CA ALA A 174 -4.86 21.86 -0.83
C ALA A 174 -3.72 22.37 -1.73
N LEU A 175 -2.56 21.75 -1.62
CA LEU A 175 -1.46 22.02 -2.54
C LEU A 175 -1.81 21.50 -3.93
N GLU A 176 -1.55 22.31 -4.95
CA GLU A 176 -1.90 21.98 -6.32
C GLU A 176 -0.75 21.26 -7.04
N LEU A 177 -1.10 20.19 -7.76
CA LEU A 177 -0.17 19.47 -8.63
C LEU A 177 -0.09 20.19 -9.98
N ASP A 178 1.12 20.52 -10.40
CA ASP A 178 1.37 21.10 -11.72
C ASP A 178 1.14 20.12 -12.88
N GLY A 179 0.88 20.67 -14.06
CA GLY A 179 0.71 19.89 -15.30
C GLY A 179 -0.74 19.49 -15.57
N ALA A 180 -0.98 18.78 -16.67
CA ALA A 180 -2.30 18.30 -17.05
C ALA A 180 -2.68 17.03 -16.28
N ILE A 181 -3.97 16.79 -16.12
CA ILE A 181 -4.47 15.51 -15.63
C ILE A 181 -4.08 14.41 -16.62
N LEU A 182 -3.55 13.32 -16.10
CA LEU A 182 -3.17 12.19 -16.92
C LEU A 182 -4.42 11.56 -17.55
N PRO A 183 -4.38 11.28 -18.87
CA PRO A 183 -5.49 10.60 -19.51
C PRO A 183 -5.66 9.20 -18.96
N ASP A 184 -6.89 8.71 -18.95
CA ASP A 184 -7.14 7.31 -18.69
C ASP A 184 -6.50 6.45 -19.79
N PRO A 185 -5.81 5.37 -19.43
CA PRO A 185 -5.39 4.39 -20.40
C PRO A 185 -6.63 3.84 -21.14
N SER A 186 -6.55 3.73 -22.45
CA SER A 186 -7.62 3.12 -23.23
C SER A 186 -7.81 1.67 -22.79
N ASP A 187 -9.04 1.31 -22.48
CA ASP A 187 -9.44 -0.06 -22.12
C ASP A 187 -8.71 -0.69 -20.90
N TYR A 188 -8.55 0.11 -19.91
CA TYR A 188 -7.83 -0.07 -18.66
C TYR A 188 -8.12 -1.40 -17.92
N PHE A 189 -9.28 -2.02 -18.11
CA PHE A 189 -9.63 -3.27 -17.45
C PHE A 189 -9.95 -4.42 -18.40
N ALA A 190 -10.15 -4.20 -19.70
CA ALA A 190 -10.61 -5.22 -20.62
C ALA A 190 -9.51 -6.23 -20.98
N ASN A 191 -8.26 -5.79 -21.11
CA ASN A 191 -7.13 -6.64 -21.50
C ASN A 191 -6.37 -7.26 -20.33
N ALA A 192 -6.94 -7.22 -19.15
CA ALA A 192 -6.29 -7.83 -18.01
C ALA A 192 -6.43 -9.36 -18.06
N VAL A 193 -5.30 -10.02 -18.20
CA VAL A 193 -5.22 -11.47 -18.09
C VAL A 193 -5.86 -11.92 -16.77
N PRO A 194 -6.77 -12.90 -16.78
CA PRO A 194 -7.30 -13.48 -15.56
C PRO A 194 -6.15 -13.88 -14.62
N MET A 195 -6.29 -13.62 -13.32
CA MET A 195 -5.28 -13.94 -12.31
C MET A 195 -5.07 -15.45 -12.09
N ALA A 196 -5.50 -16.32 -12.99
CA ALA A 196 -5.35 -17.76 -12.90
C ALA A 196 -3.89 -18.23 -12.69
N ALA A 197 -2.91 -17.42 -13.10
CA ALA A 197 -1.49 -17.72 -12.87
C ALA A 197 -1.00 -17.36 -11.46
N VAL A 198 -1.82 -16.66 -10.67
CA VAL A 198 -1.50 -16.21 -9.30
C VAL A 198 -2.42 -16.88 -8.28
N ASP A 199 -3.32 -17.75 -8.73
CA ASP A 199 -4.13 -18.61 -7.87
C ASP A 199 -3.21 -19.45 -6.97
N GLY A 200 -3.25 -19.16 -5.69
CA GLY A 200 -2.39 -19.78 -4.67
C GLY A 200 -1.41 -18.83 -3.99
N LEU A 201 -1.06 -17.68 -4.56
CA LEU A 201 -0.24 -16.65 -3.90
C LEU A 201 -1.08 -15.65 -3.09
N MET A 202 -2.33 -15.43 -3.51
CA MET A 202 -3.28 -14.61 -2.76
C MET A 202 -4.57 -15.39 -2.56
N SER A 203 -4.87 -15.77 -1.34
CA SER A 203 -6.11 -16.46 -0.98
C SER A 203 -6.67 -15.91 0.31
N LYS A 204 -7.99 -15.90 0.42
CA LYS A 204 -8.67 -15.61 1.68
C LYS A 204 -8.50 -16.83 2.61
N VAL A 205 -7.84 -16.63 3.74
CA VAL A 205 -7.60 -17.67 4.74
C VAL A 205 -8.76 -17.67 5.73
N GLY A 206 -9.66 -18.65 5.60
CA GLY A 206 -10.77 -18.87 6.49
C GLY A 206 -11.97 -17.94 6.32
N PRO A 207 -13.12 -18.26 6.91
CA PRO A 207 -14.24 -17.36 6.99
C PRO A 207 -13.92 -16.22 7.96
N THR A 208 -14.23 -14.99 7.58
CA THR A 208 -14.18 -13.86 8.51
C THR A 208 -15.16 -14.15 9.66
N PRO A 209 -14.71 -14.17 10.92
CA PRO A 209 -15.64 -14.28 12.04
C PRO A 209 -16.66 -13.15 11.92
N LYS A 210 -17.94 -13.47 11.93
CA LYS A 210 -18.98 -12.44 12.08
C LYS A 210 -18.76 -11.82 13.45
N LYS A 211 -18.09 -10.67 13.52
CA LYS A 211 -18.14 -9.84 14.71
C LYS A 211 -19.59 -9.38 14.83
N GLU A 212 -20.28 -9.86 15.82
CA GLU A 212 -21.48 -9.19 16.29
C GLU A 212 -21.05 -7.76 16.64
N VAL A 213 -21.54 -6.80 15.89
CA VAL A 213 -21.43 -5.39 16.24
C VAL A 213 -22.27 -5.24 17.49
N SER A 214 -21.64 -5.36 18.66
CA SER A 214 -22.28 -4.92 19.90
C SER A 214 -22.57 -3.44 19.71
N GLY A 215 -23.84 -3.10 19.60
CA GLY A 215 -24.31 -1.75 19.35
C GLY A 215 -23.73 -0.79 20.38
N GLY A 216 -22.78 0.00 19.95
CA GLY A 216 -22.38 1.19 20.64
C GLY A 216 -23.50 2.22 20.45
N THR A 217 -24.34 2.34 21.45
CA THR A 217 -25.25 3.46 21.55
C THR A 217 -24.47 4.76 21.70
N ALA A 218 -24.73 5.66 20.77
CA ALA A 218 -24.58 7.11 20.69
C ALA A 218 -23.28 7.74 21.15
#